data_2d53f2a06c207e64cc23d4d2cbc51182
#
_entry.id   2d53f2a06c207e64cc23d4d2cbc51182
#
_cell.length_a   1.000
_cell.length_b   1.000
_cell.length_c   1.000
_cell.angle_alpha   90.00
_cell.angle_beta   90.00
_cell.angle_gamma   90.00
#
_symmetry.space_group_name_H-M   'P 1'
#
loop_
_entity.id
_entity.type
_entity.pdbx_description
1 polymer ?
#
loop_
_entity_poly.entity_id
_entity_poly.type
_entity_poly.pdbx_seq_one_letter_code
_entity_poly.pdbx_strand_id
1 'polypeptide(L)'
;MTAVPVPHRVVARRTETADTVTLRLEPVDTALPDFAPGQFAMVHSFGRGEIPVSVSSVQATGGLAHTIRSVGAVSDGLCSARVGEIVGLRGPYGNTWELERARGGDVVVVAGGIGLAPLRPLILSALAEPEAYRHVNVLVGARTPGDLIARQEVGSWPTAFTGVTVDRPGDGWRGDVGVVTQLLGRAHFEPGVTWAFVCGPEPMIRATARELTERGVPHDRIRVSLERNMRCATGHCGHCQLGPLLLCQVGPVVDWERAEPLLSVREL
;
A
#
# COMPACT_ATOMS: atom_id res chain seq x y z
N MET A 1 -14.88 -12.94 12.59
CA MET A 1 -13.45 -13.06 12.20
C MET A 1 -12.82 -14.19 12.99
N THR A 2 -12.11 -15.09 12.34
CA THR A 2 -11.47 -16.24 13.00
C THR A 2 -10.27 -15.78 13.85
N ALA A 3 -10.19 -16.23 15.10
CA ALA A 3 -9.02 -16.01 15.95
C ALA A 3 -7.82 -16.89 15.51
N VAL A 4 -8.11 -17.97 14.78
CA VAL A 4 -7.12 -18.95 14.30
C VAL A 4 -6.76 -18.62 12.85
N PRO A 5 -5.46 -18.62 12.50
CA PRO A 5 -5.02 -18.44 11.12
C PRO A 5 -5.57 -19.53 10.19
N VAL A 6 -6.16 -19.11 9.08
CA VAL A 6 -6.66 -20.02 8.03
C VAL A 6 -5.51 -20.41 7.11
N PRO A 7 -5.25 -21.71 6.86
CA PRO A 7 -4.16 -22.17 6.01
C PRO A 7 -4.32 -21.71 4.55
N HIS A 8 -3.25 -21.13 4.01
CA HIS A 8 -3.14 -20.75 2.60
C HIS A 8 -1.85 -21.30 2.01
N ARG A 9 -1.95 -21.78 0.78
CA ARG A 9 -0.80 -22.31 0.04
C ARG A 9 -0.13 -21.22 -0.77
N VAL A 10 1.18 -21.14 -0.71
CA VAL A 10 1.98 -20.32 -1.64
C VAL A 10 1.91 -20.97 -3.03
N VAL A 11 1.20 -20.36 -3.97
CA VAL A 11 1.04 -20.87 -5.33
C VAL A 11 1.98 -20.18 -6.33
N ALA A 12 2.46 -18.98 -5.99
CA ALA A 12 3.51 -18.32 -6.74
C ALA A 12 4.34 -17.42 -5.82
N ARG A 13 5.61 -17.23 -6.17
CA ARG A 13 6.56 -16.36 -5.50
C ARG A 13 7.33 -15.56 -6.54
N ARG A 14 7.32 -14.23 -6.40
CA ARG A 14 8.09 -13.31 -7.24
C ARG A 14 9.07 -12.53 -6.37
N THR A 15 10.33 -12.52 -6.72
CA THR A 15 11.33 -11.63 -6.12
C THR A 15 11.14 -10.24 -6.72
N GLU A 16 10.91 -9.26 -5.87
CA GLU A 16 10.74 -7.85 -6.26
C GLU A 16 12.08 -7.11 -6.18
N THR A 17 12.75 -7.22 -5.03
CA THR A 17 14.06 -6.62 -4.74
C THR A 17 14.93 -7.63 -3.98
N ALA A 18 16.12 -7.23 -3.56
CA ALA A 18 17.02 -8.10 -2.80
C ALA A 18 16.40 -8.57 -1.45
N ASP A 19 15.51 -7.78 -0.86
CA ASP A 19 14.89 -8.03 0.45
C ASP A 19 13.36 -8.15 0.42
N THR A 20 12.74 -8.11 -0.76
CA THR A 20 11.28 -8.03 -0.91
C THR A 20 10.77 -9.09 -1.88
N VAL A 21 9.70 -9.77 -1.50
CA VAL A 21 9.01 -10.76 -2.33
C VAL A 21 7.51 -10.49 -2.38
N THR A 22 6.88 -10.87 -3.48
CA THR A 22 5.42 -11.01 -3.58
C THR A 22 5.06 -12.47 -3.55
N LEU A 23 4.22 -12.87 -2.58
CA LEU A 23 3.64 -14.19 -2.47
C LEU A 23 2.21 -14.15 -2.97
N ARG A 24 1.85 -15.06 -3.88
CA ARG A 24 0.46 -15.35 -4.23
C ARG A 24 -0.01 -16.55 -3.42
N LEU A 25 -1.13 -16.36 -2.73
CA LEU A 25 -1.66 -17.29 -1.75
C LEU A 25 -3.07 -17.73 -2.16
N GLU A 26 -3.36 -19.01 -2.07
CA GLU A 26 -4.69 -19.57 -2.29
C GLU A 26 -5.14 -20.36 -1.04
N PRO A 27 -6.42 -20.32 -0.67
CA PRO A 27 -6.92 -21.09 0.47
C PRO A 27 -6.71 -22.59 0.25
N VAL A 28 -6.39 -23.34 1.32
CA VAL A 28 -6.25 -24.80 1.25
C VAL A 28 -7.62 -25.45 1.25
N ASP A 29 -8.46 -25.11 2.23
CA ASP A 29 -9.79 -25.70 2.41
C ASP A 29 -10.87 -24.62 2.48
N THR A 30 -10.66 -23.59 3.31
CA THR A 30 -11.64 -22.54 3.57
C THR A 30 -11.10 -21.19 3.15
N ALA A 31 -11.84 -20.48 2.31
CA ALA A 31 -11.49 -19.10 1.95
C ALA A 31 -11.80 -18.13 3.10
N LEU A 32 -11.00 -17.08 3.22
CA LEU A 32 -11.37 -15.91 4.00
C LEU A 32 -12.44 -15.10 3.26
N PRO A 33 -13.18 -14.21 3.95
CA PRO A 33 -14.01 -13.21 3.28
C PRO A 33 -13.19 -12.38 2.29
N ASP A 34 -13.87 -11.81 1.29
CA ASP A 34 -13.22 -10.97 0.27
C ASP A 34 -12.51 -9.78 0.87
N PHE A 35 -11.32 -9.50 0.34
CA PHE A 35 -10.55 -8.32 0.69
C PHE A 35 -10.80 -7.20 -0.30
N ALA A 36 -10.82 -5.98 0.20
CA ALA A 36 -10.87 -4.78 -0.63
C ALA A 36 -9.53 -4.02 -0.61
N PRO A 37 -9.26 -3.18 -1.63
CA PRO A 37 -8.09 -2.32 -1.68
C PRO A 37 -7.95 -1.43 -0.42
N GLY A 38 -6.79 -1.49 0.24
CA GLY A 38 -6.51 -0.79 1.50
C GLY A 38 -6.48 -1.70 2.71
N GLN A 39 -7.20 -2.82 2.69
CA GLN A 39 -7.22 -3.78 3.79
C GLN A 39 -5.93 -4.60 3.88
N PHE A 40 -5.73 -5.23 5.05
CA PHE A 40 -4.58 -6.06 5.34
C PHE A 40 -4.99 -7.40 5.97
N ALA A 41 -4.09 -8.36 5.93
CA ALA A 41 -4.18 -9.60 6.69
C ALA A 41 -3.10 -9.65 7.77
N MET A 42 -3.36 -10.36 8.86
CA MET A 42 -2.30 -10.89 9.71
C MET A 42 -1.77 -12.15 9.04
N VAL A 43 -0.55 -12.09 8.56
CA VAL A 43 0.12 -13.19 7.85
C VAL A 43 1.02 -13.93 8.81
N HIS A 44 0.72 -15.22 9.02
CA HIS A 44 1.38 -16.07 9.99
C HIS A 44 2.44 -16.97 9.34
N SER A 45 3.66 -16.86 9.80
CA SER A 45 4.75 -17.80 9.51
C SER A 45 4.82 -18.82 10.66
N PHE A 46 4.49 -20.09 10.38
CA PHE A 46 4.44 -21.12 11.41
C PHE A 46 5.79 -21.25 12.13
N GLY A 47 5.73 -21.30 13.48
CA GLY A 47 6.90 -21.33 14.35
C GLY A 47 7.61 -19.99 14.56
N ARG A 48 7.18 -18.89 13.89
CA ARG A 48 7.80 -17.56 14.02
C ARG A 48 6.86 -16.46 14.47
N GLY A 49 5.54 -16.60 14.24
CA GLY A 49 4.52 -15.61 14.60
C GLY A 49 3.82 -14.99 13.38
N GLU A 50 3.19 -13.86 13.59
CA GLU A 50 2.41 -13.17 12.55
C GLU A 50 2.72 -11.68 12.48
N ILE A 51 2.53 -11.10 11.29
CA ILE A 51 2.68 -9.66 11.02
C ILE A 51 1.52 -9.16 10.17
N PRO A 52 1.13 -7.87 10.29
CA PRO A 52 0.17 -7.24 9.39
C PRO A 52 0.83 -7.01 8.02
N VAL A 53 0.16 -7.43 6.96
CA VAL A 53 0.63 -7.18 5.59
C VAL A 53 -0.57 -6.78 4.73
N SER A 54 -0.50 -5.61 4.11
CA SER A 54 -1.52 -5.13 3.18
C SER A 54 -1.67 -6.08 1.99
N VAL A 55 -2.88 -6.18 1.46
CA VAL A 55 -3.08 -6.88 0.19
C VAL A 55 -2.44 -6.07 -0.94
N SER A 56 -1.73 -6.73 -1.84
CA SER A 56 -1.15 -6.13 -3.05
C SER A 56 -1.85 -6.59 -4.34
N SER A 57 -2.73 -7.58 -4.24
CA SER A 57 -3.69 -7.98 -5.28
C SER A 57 -4.79 -8.83 -4.67
N VAL A 58 -6.02 -8.68 -5.18
CA VAL A 58 -7.18 -9.52 -4.90
C VAL A 58 -7.59 -10.17 -6.20
N GLN A 59 -7.85 -11.48 -6.19
CA GLN A 59 -8.28 -12.25 -7.36
C GLN A 59 -9.72 -12.71 -7.18
N ALA A 60 -10.45 -12.76 -8.28
CA ALA A 60 -11.85 -13.24 -8.29
C ALA A 60 -12.02 -14.67 -7.77
N THR A 61 -10.96 -15.47 -7.76
CA THR A 61 -10.93 -16.86 -7.26
C THR A 61 -10.69 -16.96 -5.75
N GLY A 62 -10.68 -15.84 -5.00
CA GLY A 62 -10.36 -15.80 -3.57
C GLY A 62 -8.85 -15.85 -3.28
N GLY A 63 -8.00 -15.84 -4.31
CA GLY A 63 -6.54 -15.76 -4.16
C GLY A 63 -6.10 -14.35 -3.78
N LEU A 64 -5.08 -14.25 -2.91
CA LEU A 64 -4.52 -13.00 -2.43
C LEU A 64 -3.04 -12.91 -2.80
N ALA A 65 -2.57 -11.69 -3.04
CA ALA A 65 -1.14 -11.45 -3.09
C ALA A 65 -0.72 -10.47 -1.97
N HIS A 66 0.41 -10.78 -1.36
CA HIS A 66 1.05 -9.94 -0.36
C HIS A 66 2.50 -9.69 -0.75
N THR A 67 2.91 -8.41 -0.74
CA THR A 67 4.30 -8.01 -0.98
C THR A 67 4.94 -7.73 0.37
N ILE A 68 6.00 -8.46 0.70
CA ILE A 68 6.59 -8.53 2.03
C ILE A 68 8.07 -8.18 1.93
N ARG A 69 8.52 -7.25 2.78
CA ARG A 69 9.93 -6.95 2.98
C ARG A 69 10.47 -7.70 4.19
N SER A 70 11.64 -8.28 4.04
CA SER A 70 12.41 -8.96 5.08
C SER A 70 13.03 -7.92 6.04
N VAL A 71 12.43 -7.78 7.24
CA VAL A 71 12.86 -6.80 8.26
C VAL A 71 12.94 -7.40 9.66
N GLY A 72 12.62 -8.69 9.81
CA GLY A 72 12.65 -9.39 11.09
C GLY A 72 12.19 -10.84 10.97
N ALA A 73 12.27 -11.61 12.03
CA ALA A 73 12.15 -13.08 12.02
C ALA A 73 10.89 -13.61 11.32
N VAL A 74 9.74 -12.95 11.47
CA VAL A 74 8.48 -13.38 10.83
C VAL A 74 8.52 -13.07 9.34
N SER A 75 8.89 -11.84 8.96
CA SER A 75 8.98 -11.44 7.55
C SER A 75 10.07 -12.22 6.81
N ASP A 76 11.20 -12.54 7.47
CA ASP A 76 12.25 -13.40 6.88
C ASP A 76 11.72 -14.81 6.59
N GLY A 77 10.91 -15.36 7.51
CA GLY A 77 10.25 -16.64 7.29
C GLY A 77 9.29 -16.62 6.12
N LEU A 78 8.49 -15.57 5.99
CA LEU A 78 7.56 -15.40 4.88
C LEU A 78 8.31 -15.17 3.55
N CYS A 79 9.36 -14.33 3.56
CA CYS A 79 10.18 -14.08 2.37
C CYS A 79 10.92 -15.34 1.88
N SER A 80 11.22 -16.26 2.79
CA SER A 80 11.88 -17.55 2.49
C SER A 80 10.89 -18.64 2.06
N ALA A 81 9.57 -18.41 2.19
CA ALA A 81 8.55 -19.39 1.85
C ALA A 81 8.61 -19.80 0.38
N ARG A 82 8.51 -21.09 0.12
CA ARG A 82 8.57 -21.69 -1.23
C ARG A 82 7.17 -21.96 -1.76
N VAL A 83 7.06 -22.08 -3.07
CA VAL A 83 5.84 -22.58 -3.71
C VAL A 83 5.49 -23.96 -3.17
N GLY A 84 4.23 -24.14 -2.77
CA GLY A 84 3.72 -25.34 -2.12
C GLY A 84 3.66 -25.26 -0.59
N GLU A 85 4.47 -24.40 0.04
CA GLU A 85 4.44 -24.23 1.50
C GLU A 85 3.15 -23.54 1.98
N ILE A 86 2.83 -23.74 3.26
CA ILE A 86 1.62 -23.22 3.89
C ILE A 86 1.99 -22.06 4.82
N VAL A 87 1.23 -20.98 4.68
CA VAL A 87 1.20 -19.86 5.63
C VAL A 87 -0.20 -19.71 6.21
N GLY A 88 -0.35 -19.03 7.33
CA GLY A 88 -1.67 -18.76 7.91
C GLY A 88 -2.11 -17.34 7.60
N LEU A 89 -3.39 -17.12 7.34
CA LEU A 89 -3.97 -15.78 7.19
C LEU A 89 -5.13 -15.58 8.15
N ARG A 90 -5.23 -14.39 8.71
CA ARG A 90 -6.41 -13.88 9.41
C ARG A 90 -6.81 -12.54 8.80
N GLY A 91 -8.08 -12.27 8.64
CA GLY A 91 -8.61 -11.03 8.08
C GLY A 91 -9.94 -11.23 7.35
N PRO A 92 -10.39 -10.29 6.54
CA PRO A 92 -9.78 -8.96 6.29
C PRO A 92 -9.81 -8.05 7.53
N TYR A 93 -8.79 -7.20 7.66
CA TYR A 93 -8.71 -6.19 8.71
C TYR A 93 -8.52 -4.80 8.10
N GLY A 94 -8.84 -3.78 8.90
CA GLY A 94 -8.71 -2.39 8.49
C GLY A 94 -9.81 -1.94 7.52
N ASN A 95 -9.68 -0.69 7.08
CA ASN A 95 -10.60 -0.02 6.16
C ASN A 95 -10.05 -0.02 4.71
N THR A 96 -10.83 0.54 3.79
CA THR A 96 -10.51 0.63 2.37
C THR A 96 -9.99 2.02 2.00
N TRP A 97 -9.43 2.15 0.80
CA TRP A 97 -9.08 3.43 0.19
C TRP A 97 -10.31 4.28 -0.18
N GLU A 98 -11.49 3.70 -0.30
CA GLU A 98 -12.73 4.38 -0.73
C GLU A 98 -12.55 5.07 -2.10
N LEU A 99 -11.96 4.37 -3.08
CA LEU A 99 -11.69 4.89 -4.42
C LEU A 99 -12.96 5.39 -5.13
N GLU A 100 -14.11 4.82 -4.83
CA GLU A 100 -15.41 5.21 -5.37
C GLU A 100 -15.77 6.68 -5.09
N ARG A 101 -15.22 7.29 -4.05
CA ARG A 101 -15.40 8.72 -3.75
C ARG A 101 -14.72 9.63 -4.77
N ALA A 102 -13.75 9.11 -5.52
CA ALA A 102 -13.03 9.85 -6.56
C ALA A 102 -13.75 9.85 -7.92
N ARG A 103 -14.88 9.13 -8.05
CA ARG A 103 -15.63 9.07 -9.34
C ARG A 103 -15.98 10.46 -9.87
N GLY A 104 -15.77 10.66 -11.15
CA GLY A 104 -15.96 11.95 -11.85
C GLY A 104 -14.86 12.97 -11.58
N GLY A 105 -13.87 12.66 -10.76
CA GLY A 105 -12.72 13.50 -10.44
C GLY A 105 -11.40 12.96 -10.97
N ASP A 106 -10.32 13.60 -10.54
CA ASP A 106 -8.94 13.18 -10.82
C ASP A 106 -8.41 12.32 -9.69
N VAL A 107 -7.62 11.32 -10.05
CA VAL A 107 -6.94 10.41 -9.12
C VAL A 107 -5.43 10.65 -9.17
N VAL A 108 -4.82 10.92 -8.01
CA VAL A 108 -3.37 11.04 -7.83
C VAL A 108 -2.91 10.00 -6.83
N VAL A 109 -2.10 9.05 -7.29
CA VAL A 109 -1.52 8.01 -6.44
C VAL A 109 -0.03 8.29 -6.25
N VAL A 110 0.43 8.37 -4.99
CA VAL A 110 1.83 8.62 -4.67
C VAL A 110 2.37 7.50 -3.77
N ALA A 111 3.31 6.76 -4.29
CA ALA A 111 3.90 5.59 -3.63
C ALA A 111 5.38 5.80 -3.31
N GLY A 112 5.81 5.42 -2.10
CA GLY A 112 7.21 5.38 -1.70
C GLY A 112 7.69 3.96 -1.40
N GLY A 113 8.59 3.42 -2.21
CA GLY A 113 9.14 2.07 -2.03
C GLY A 113 8.06 0.99 -1.96
N ILE A 114 8.05 0.20 -0.87
CA ILE A 114 7.06 -0.87 -0.68
C ILE A 114 5.62 -0.33 -0.51
N GLY A 115 5.43 0.97 -0.25
CA GLY A 115 4.11 1.60 -0.19
C GLY A 115 3.31 1.51 -1.50
N LEU A 116 3.95 1.13 -2.61
CA LEU A 116 3.23 0.78 -3.83
C LEU A 116 2.37 -0.47 -3.67
N ALA A 117 2.75 -1.41 -2.81
CA ALA A 117 2.03 -2.67 -2.63
C ALA A 117 0.55 -2.47 -2.21
N PRO A 118 0.21 -1.72 -1.14
CA PRO A 118 -1.18 -1.46 -0.78
C PRO A 118 -1.93 -0.54 -1.76
N LEU A 119 -1.22 0.26 -2.56
CA LEU A 119 -1.82 1.12 -3.58
C LEU A 119 -2.08 0.39 -4.90
N ARG A 120 -1.34 -0.68 -5.18
CA ARG A 120 -1.49 -1.44 -6.43
C ARG A 120 -2.92 -1.94 -6.69
N PRO A 121 -3.66 -2.52 -5.72
CA PRO A 121 -5.06 -2.93 -5.97
C PRO A 121 -5.96 -1.75 -6.32
N LEU A 122 -5.76 -0.58 -5.68
CA LEU A 122 -6.49 0.65 -5.99
C LEU A 122 -6.20 1.11 -7.42
N ILE A 123 -4.91 1.14 -7.82
CA ILE A 123 -4.51 1.51 -9.19
C ILE A 123 -5.19 0.60 -10.20
N LEU A 124 -5.12 -0.72 -9.99
CA LEU A 124 -5.75 -1.69 -10.90
C LEU A 124 -7.27 -1.53 -10.96
N SER A 125 -7.93 -1.22 -9.84
CA SER A 125 -9.36 -0.91 -9.81
C SER A 125 -9.69 0.36 -10.60
N ALA A 126 -8.90 1.42 -10.46
CA ALA A 126 -9.09 2.65 -11.23
C ALA A 126 -8.92 2.42 -12.74
N LEU A 127 -7.92 1.63 -13.12
CA LEU A 127 -7.64 1.30 -14.53
C LEU A 127 -8.65 0.34 -15.15
N ALA A 128 -9.35 -0.45 -14.33
CA ALA A 128 -10.43 -1.32 -14.82
C ALA A 128 -11.71 -0.54 -15.18
N GLU A 129 -11.85 0.69 -14.70
CA GLU A 129 -12.99 1.57 -14.94
C GLU A 129 -12.52 2.94 -15.48
N PRO A 130 -11.87 3.01 -16.65
CA PRO A 130 -11.22 4.23 -17.13
C PRO A 130 -12.18 5.41 -17.30
N GLU A 131 -13.45 5.16 -17.63
CA GLU A 131 -14.48 6.21 -17.80
C GLU A 131 -14.99 6.77 -16.46
N ALA A 132 -14.63 6.12 -15.32
CA ALA A 132 -15.08 6.57 -14.02
C ALA A 132 -14.27 7.76 -13.47
N TYR A 133 -13.08 8.01 -14.01
CA TYR A 133 -12.14 9.02 -13.55
C TYR A 133 -11.67 9.89 -14.73
N ARG A 134 -11.49 11.18 -14.48
CA ARG A 134 -11.02 12.12 -15.53
C ARG A 134 -9.56 11.82 -15.91
N HIS A 135 -8.70 11.76 -14.91
CA HIS A 135 -7.29 11.40 -15.07
C HIS A 135 -6.85 10.52 -13.91
N VAL A 136 -6.05 9.51 -14.22
CA VAL A 136 -5.37 8.69 -13.23
C VAL A 136 -3.87 8.94 -13.34
N ASN A 137 -3.24 9.41 -12.27
CA ASN A 137 -1.81 9.71 -12.21
C ASN A 137 -1.16 8.80 -11.17
N VAL A 138 -0.01 8.19 -11.50
CA VAL A 138 0.73 7.32 -10.60
C VAL A 138 2.18 7.79 -10.47
N LEU A 139 2.57 8.16 -9.26
CA LEU A 139 3.90 8.68 -8.93
C LEU A 139 4.58 7.69 -7.99
N VAL A 140 5.73 7.18 -8.39
CA VAL A 140 6.48 6.18 -7.63
C VAL A 140 7.88 6.70 -7.31
N GLY A 141 8.22 6.74 -6.02
CA GLY A 141 9.55 7.05 -5.54
C GLY A 141 10.23 5.85 -4.90
N ALA A 142 11.54 5.69 -5.09
CA ALA A 142 12.35 4.70 -4.40
C ALA A 142 13.72 5.28 -4.04
N ARG A 143 14.46 4.64 -3.13
CA ARG A 143 15.82 5.10 -2.79
C ARG A 143 16.79 4.89 -3.94
N THR A 144 16.72 3.72 -4.55
CA THR A 144 17.56 3.34 -5.70
C THR A 144 16.72 2.58 -6.73
N PRO A 145 17.20 2.40 -7.96
CA PRO A 145 16.53 1.57 -8.95
C PRO A 145 16.30 0.12 -8.49
N GLY A 146 17.19 -0.41 -7.63
CA GLY A 146 17.08 -1.75 -7.05
C GLY A 146 15.98 -1.90 -6.01
N ASP A 147 15.44 -0.79 -5.47
CA ASP A 147 14.36 -0.78 -4.48
C ASP A 147 12.96 -0.64 -5.12
N LEU A 148 12.86 -0.54 -6.45
CA LEU A 148 11.60 -0.45 -7.17
C LEU A 148 10.91 -1.81 -7.22
N ILE A 149 9.72 -1.92 -6.65
CA ILE A 149 8.84 -3.08 -6.78
C ILE A 149 7.90 -2.92 -7.98
N ALA A 150 7.32 -4.02 -8.45
CA ALA A 150 6.41 -4.06 -9.60
C ALA A 150 6.95 -3.32 -10.85
N ARG A 151 8.27 -3.24 -11.03
CA ARG A 151 8.95 -2.40 -12.02
C ARG A 151 8.45 -2.60 -13.45
N GLN A 152 8.12 -3.84 -13.83
CA GLN A 152 7.61 -4.14 -15.16
C GLN A 152 6.18 -3.66 -15.37
N GLU A 153 5.37 -3.64 -14.31
CA GLU A 153 3.97 -3.23 -14.37
C GLU A 153 3.83 -1.70 -14.42
N VAL A 154 4.59 -0.99 -13.58
CA VAL A 154 4.50 0.49 -13.44
C VAL A 154 4.62 1.19 -14.78
N GLY A 155 5.54 0.76 -15.63
CA GLY A 155 5.74 1.36 -16.97
C GLY A 155 4.68 0.97 -18.00
N SER A 156 3.79 0.01 -17.71
CA SER A 156 2.77 -0.49 -18.64
C SER A 156 1.35 0.01 -18.32
N TRP A 157 1.14 0.68 -17.20
CA TRP A 157 -0.19 1.16 -16.83
C TRP A 157 -0.69 2.29 -17.75
N PRO A 158 -1.90 2.18 -18.33
CA PRO A 158 -2.47 3.20 -19.20
C PRO A 158 -3.04 4.36 -18.38
N THR A 159 -2.15 5.14 -17.74
CA THR A 159 -2.49 6.31 -16.93
C THR A 159 -2.33 7.62 -17.71
N ALA A 160 -2.91 8.71 -17.23
CA ALA A 160 -2.67 10.04 -17.76
C ALA A 160 -1.21 10.48 -17.59
N PHE A 161 -0.60 10.08 -16.44
CA PHE A 161 0.82 10.25 -16.17
C PHE A 161 1.33 9.16 -15.22
N THR A 162 2.39 8.48 -15.61
CA THR A 162 3.16 7.62 -14.70
C THR A 162 4.58 8.16 -14.59
N GLY A 163 4.97 8.59 -13.39
CA GLY A 163 6.31 9.07 -13.06
C GLY A 163 7.03 8.15 -12.10
N VAL A 164 8.30 7.88 -12.37
CA VAL A 164 9.16 7.09 -11.48
C VAL A 164 10.44 7.86 -11.20
N THR A 165 10.76 8.06 -9.92
CA THR A 165 12.00 8.72 -9.49
C THR A 165 12.76 7.91 -8.47
N VAL A 166 14.06 8.14 -8.37
CA VAL A 166 14.89 7.54 -7.33
C VAL A 166 15.73 8.63 -6.64
N ASP A 167 15.96 8.48 -5.33
CA ASP A 167 16.79 9.43 -4.57
C ASP A 167 18.26 9.37 -5.03
N ARG A 168 18.75 8.16 -5.34
CA ARG A 168 20.12 7.89 -5.79
C ARG A 168 20.11 7.03 -7.04
N PRO A 169 20.54 7.57 -8.19
CA PRO A 169 20.62 6.79 -9.41
C PRO A 169 21.75 5.74 -9.29
N GLY A 170 21.53 4.56 -9.82
CA GLY A 170 22.56 3.57 -10.07
C GLY A 170 23.03 3.64 -11.52
N ASP A 171 24.03 2.81 -11.87
CA ASP A 171 24.52 2.70 -13.24
C ASP A 171 23.38 2.31 -14.21
N GLY A 172 23.30 3.03 -15.32
CA GLY A 172 22.28 2.81 -16.35
C GLY A 172 20.89 3.37 -16.03
N TRP A 173 20.68 4.05 -14.90
CA TRP A 173 19.41 4.73 -14.63
C TRP A 173 19.23 5.93 -15.57
N ARG A 174 18.07 6.01 -16.24
CA ARG A 174 17.71 7.09 -17.17
C ARG A 174 16.40 7.80 -16.80
N GLY A 175 15.80 7.44 -15.67
CA GLY A 175 14.58 8.07 -15.15
C GLY A 175 14.90 9.32 -14.32
N ASP A 176 13.85 9.87 -13.71
CA ASP A 176 13.97 11.03 -12.83
C ASP A 176 14.80 10.71 -11.57
N VAL A 177 15.50 11.73 -11.05
CA VAL A 177 16.31 11.66 -9.83
C VAL A 177 15.83 12.74 -8.88
N GLY A 178 15.51 12.35 -7.66
CA GLY A 178 15.01 13.24 -6.61
C GLY A 178 13.79 12.69 -5.91
N VAL A 179 13.17 13.50 -5.05
CA VAL A 179 12.01 13.12 -4.26
C VAL A 179 10.73 13.04 -5.10
N VAL A 180 9.84 12.11 -4.74
CA VAL A 180 8.62 11.82 -5.51
C VAL A 180 7.68 13.02 -5.67
N THR A 181 7.70 13.98 -4.73
CA THR A 181 6.87 15.19 -4.78
C THR A 181 7.19 16.07 -6.01
N GLN A 182 8.42 16.03 -6.52
CA GLN A 182 8.78 16.77 -7.74
C GLN A 182 7.97 16.33 -8.96
N LEU A 183 7.51 15.09 -8.99
CA LEU A 183 6.68 14.57 -10.08
C LEU A 183 5.27 15.16 -10.11
N LEU A 184 4.78 15.73 -8.99
CA LEU A 184 3.46 16.39 -8.92
C LEU A 184 3.34 17.57 -9.92
N GLY A 185 4.44 18.21 -10.26
CA GLY A 185 4.46 19.28 -11.27
C GLY A 185 4.17 18.82 -12.69
N ARG A 186 4.23 17.52 -12.96
CA ARG A 186 3.98 16.90 -14.27
C ARG A 186 2.68 16.09 -14.31
N ALA A 187 2.05 15.86 -13.16
CA ALA A 187 0.80 15.15 -13.07
C ALA A 187 -0.37 16.00 -13.60
N HIS A 188 -1.34 15.36 -14.24
CA HIS A 188 -2.50 16.00 -14.84
C HIS A 188 -3.70 15.90 -13.89
N PHE A 189 -3.98 16.95 -13.11
CA PHE A 189 -5.12 16.97 -12.20
C PHE A 189 -5.59 18.40 -11.92
N GLU A 190 -6.88 18.53 -11.61
CA GLU A 190 -7.52 19.74 -11.13
C GLU A 190 -7.75 19.63 -9.63
N PRO A 191 -7.10 20.46 -8.78
CA PRO A 191 -7.09 20.28 -7.33
C PRO A 191 -8.48 20.15 -6.69
N GLY A 192 -9.44 20.97 -7.11
CA GLY A 192 -10.78 21.03 -6.54
C GLY A 192 -11.62 19.76 -6.73
N VAL A 193 -11.25 18.87 -7.65
CA VAL A 193 -11.93 17.59 -7.91
C VAL A 193 -11.02 16.37 -7.70
N THR A 194 -9.81 16.59 -7.20
CA THR A 194 -8.79 15.55 -7.03
C THR A 194 -8.97 14.78 -5.73
N TRP A 195 -8.82 13.46 -5.81
CA TRP A 195 -8.56 12.57 -4.69
C TRP A 195 -7.13 12.05 -4.77
N ALA A 196 -6.39 12.18 -3.68
CA ALA A 196 -5.01 11.73 -3.58
C ALA A 196 -4.89 10.54 -2.62
N PHE A 197 -4.11 9.52 -3.01
CA PHE A 197 -3.87 8.30 -2.27
C PHE A 197 -2.36 8.12 -2.08
N VAL A 198 -1.91 8.17 -0.84
CA VAL A 198 -0.49 8.25 -0.51
C VAL A 198 -0.07 7.12 0.43
N CYS A 199 0.97 6.38 0.09
CA CYS A 199 1.57 5.38 0.96
C CYS A 199 3.07 5.31 0.79
N GLY A 200 3.78 5.22 1.91
CA GLY A 200 5.24 5.16 1.94
C GLY A 200 5.80 5.60 3.29
N PRO A 201 7.09 5.93 3.37
CA PRO A 201 7.69 6.46 4.60
C PRO A 201 6.99 7.73 5.08
N GLU A 202 6.81 7.87 6.40
CA GLU A 202 6.10 9.00 7.00
C GLU A 202 6.62 10.37 6.53
N PRO A 203 7.94 10.63 6.44
CA PRO A 203 8.43 11.90 5.89
C PRO A 203 7.96 12.18 4.45
N MET A 204 7.87 11.15 3.61
CA MET A 204 7.34 11.27 2.25
C MET A 204 5.84 11.58 2.27
N ILE A 205 5.06 10.88 3.11
CA ILE A 205 3.61 11.12 3.26
C ILE A 205 3.37 12.59 3.65
N ARG A 206 4.08 13.10 4.65
CA ARG A 206 3.97 14.50 5.11
C ARG A 206 4.32 15.50 4.01
N ALA A 207 5.45 15.29 3.32
CA ALA A 207 5.87 16.17 2.24
C ALA A 207 4.87 16.16 1.08
N THR A 208 4.37 14.97 0.71
CA THR A 208 3.39 14.82 -0.38
C THR A 208 2.06 15.46 -0.03
N ALA A 209 1.53 15.23 1.18
CA ALA A 209 0.26 15.79 1.60
C ALA A 209 0.33 17.32 1.69
N ARG A 210 1.43 17.88 2.20
CA ARG A 210 1.67 19.33 2.20
C ARG A 210 1.69 19.91 0.81
N GLU A 211 2.46 19.33 -0.11
CA GLU A 211 2.56 19.79 -1.50
C GLU A 211 1.21 19.74 -2.22
N LEU A 212 0.40 18.68 -2.00
CA LEU A 212 -0.96 18.56 -2.54
C LEU A 212 -1.88 19.64 -1.98
N THR A 213 -1.80 19.91 -0.67
CA THR A 213 -2.57 20.98 -0.01
C THR A 213 -2.19 22.36 -0.54
N GLU A 214 -0.89 22.64 -0.70
CA GLU A 214 -0.39 23.91 -1.26
C GLU A 214 -0.85 24.11 -2.70
N ARG A 215 -1.10 23.03 -3.45
CA ARG A 215 -1.71 23.05 -4.77
C ARG A 215 -3.24 23.18 -4.76
N GLY A 216 -3.87 23.14 -3.59
CA GLY A 216 -5.30 23.33 -3.42
C GLY A 216 -6.14 22.04 -3.37
N VAL A 217 -5.52 20.87 -3.18
CA VAL A 217 -6.27 19.63 -2.91
C VAL A 217 -6.80 19.67 -1.47
N PRO A 218 -8.11 19.48 -1.24
CA PRO A 218 -8.70 19.51 0.09
C PRO A 218 -8.12 18.39 1.00
N HIS A 219 -7.90 18.69 2.30
CA HIS A 219 -7.32 17.76 3.27
C HIS A 219 -8.15 16.47 3.43
N ASP A 220 -9.46 16.55 3.36
CA ASP A 220 -10.40 15.43 3.44
C ASP A 220 -10.39 14.53 2.18
N ARG A 221 -9.73 14.98 1.11
CA ARG A 221 -9.53 14.23 -0.14
C ARG A 221 -8.12 13.68 -0.31
N ILE A 222 -7.24 13.88 0.67
CA ILE A 222 -5.92 13.27 0.71
C ILE A 222 -6.00 12.08 1.67
N ARG A 223 -5.92 10.86 1.14
CA ARG A 223 -5.96 9.61 1.90
C ARG A 223 -4.55 9.10 2.09
N VAL A 224 -4.14 8.85 3.33
CA VAL A 224 -2.81 8.35 3.64
C VAL A 224 -2.90 6.99 4.34
N SER A 225 -2.01 6.06 4.00
CA SER A 225 -1.89 4.80 4.75
C SER A 225 -0.79 4.94 5.79
N LEU A 226 -1.16 4.73 7.05
CA LEU A 226 -0.26 4.87 8.19
C LEU A 226 0.11 3.49 8.76
N GLU A 227 1.37 3.32 9.10
CA GLU A 227 1.89 2.10 9.70
C GLU A 227 2.10 2.28 11.20
N ARG A 228 1.68 1.28 11.97
CA ARG A 228 1.99 1.11 13.38
C ARG A 228 2.16 -0.39 13.67
N ASN A 229 2.80 -0.70 14.78
CA ASN A 229 3.03 -2.08 15.19
C ASN A 229 1.72 -2.76 15.59
N MET A 230 1.07 -3.44 14.64
CA MET A 230 -0.17 -4.16 14.87
C MET A 230 0.10 -5.59 15.31
N ARG A 231 -0.51 -6.00 16.45
CA ARG A 231 -0.37 -7.38 16.97
C ARG A 231 -1.68 -8.15 16.96
N CYS A 232 -2.78 -7.59 17.45
CA CYS A 232 -4.05 -8.28 17.49
C CYS A 232 -4.93 -8.08 16.26
N ALA A 233 -4.83 -6.92 15.61
CA ALA A 233 -5.68 -6.44 14.51
C ALA A 233 -7.17 -6.27 14.87
N THR A 234 -7.54 -6.39 16.15
CA THR A 234 -8.93 -6.37 16.65
C THR A 234 -9.22 -5.25 17.65
N GLY A 235 -8.36 -4.23 17.75
CA GLY A 235 -8.53 -3.09 18.66
C GLY A 235 -8.27 -3.40 20.13
N HIS A 236 -7.75 -4.59 20.46
CA HIS A 236 -7.68 -5.07 21.84
C HIS A 236 -6.37 -4.72 22.55
N CYS A 237 -5.23 -4.76 21.87
CA CYS A 237 -3.92 -4.68 22.51
C CYS A 237 -3.32 -3.26 22.59
N GLY A 238 -3.88 -2.27 21.91
CA GLY A 238 -3.40 -0.88 21.93
C GLY A 238 -2.13 -0.61 21.11
N HIS A 239 -1.38 -1.62 20.63
CA HIS A 239 -0.08 -1.43 19.96
C HIS A 239 -0.14 -0.60 18.67
N CYS A 240 -1.30 -0.54 18.03
CA CYS A 240 -1.50 0.24 16.80
C CYS A 240 -2.08 1.63 17.07
N GLN A 241 -2.04 2.09 18.32
CA GLN A 241 -2.60 3.39 18.71
C GLN A 241 -1.77 4.53 18.11
N LEU A 242 -2.49 5.52 17.56
CA LEU A 242 -1.96 6.80 17.13
C LEU A 242 -2.91 7.88 17.67
N GLY A 243 -2.54 8.53 18.79
CA GLY A 243 -3.45 9.41 19.52
C GLY A 243 -4.75 8.69 19.88
N PRO A 244 -5.93 9.19 19.47
CA PRO A 244 -7.23 8.55 19.72
C PRO A 244 -7.53 7.39 18.74
N LEU A 245 -6.70 7.15 17.74
CA LEU A 245 -6.97 6.16 16.67
C LEU A 245 -6.33 4.81 16.98
N LEU A 246 -7.10 3.75 16.87
CA LEU A 246 -6.60 2.38 16.76
C LEU A 246 -6.54 1.99 15.27
N LEU A 247 -5.37 2.08 14.64
CA LEU A 247 -5.22 1.93 13.19
C LEU A 247 -5.68 0.57 12.64
N CYS A 248 -5.71 -0.47 13.47
CA CYS A 248 -6.26 -1.75 13.06
C CYS A 248 -7.80 -1.76 12.95
N GLN A 249 -8.49 -0.74 13.46
CA GLN A 249 -9.95 -0.61 13.43
C GLN A 249 -10.41 0.49 12.47
N VAL A 250 -9.83 1.69 12.60
CA VAL A 250 -10.24 2.88 11.86
C VAL A 250 -9.29 3.25 10.72
N GLY A 251 -8.21 2.48 10.55
CA GLY A 251 -7.21 2.61 9.50
C GLY A 251 -7.00 1.28 8.77
N PRO A 252 -5.87 1.06 8.11
CA PRO A 252 -4.67 1.91 8.08
C PRO A 252 -4.83 3.20 7.26
N VAL A 253 -5.87 3.31 6.44
CA VAL A 253 -6.12 4.47 5.58
C VAL A 253 -6.86 5.55 6.38
N VAL A 254 -6.31 6.75 6.43
CA VAL A 254 -6.83 7.89 7.21
C VAL A 254 -6.81 9.13 6.33
N ASP A 255 -7.81 10.01 6.48
CA ASP A 255 -7.81 11.32 5.84
C ASP A 255 -6.68 12.18 6.41
N TRP A 256 -6.05 12.99 5.57
CA TRP A 256 -4.96 13.87 5.99
C TRP A 256 -5.41 14.87 7.06
N GLU A 257 -6.62 15.36 6.97
CA GLU A 257 -7.23 16.23 8.00
C GLU A 257 -7.14 15.64 9.42
N ARG A 258 -7.32 14.32 9.55
CA ARG A 258 -7.20 13.60 10.83
C ARG A 258 -5.78 13.19 11.16
N ALA A 259 -4.97 12.88 10.15
CA ALA A 259 -3.62 12.38 10.32
C ALA A 259 -2.62 13.48 10.67
N GLU A 260 -2.71 14.66 10.05
CA GLU A 260 -1.75 15.76 10.18
C GLU A 260 -1.55 16.22 11.63
N PRO A 261 -2.61 16.52 12.43
CA PRO A 261 -2.44 16.92 13.82
C PRO A 261 -1.73 15.87 14.67
N LEU A 262 -2.05 14.58 14.43
CA LEU A 262 -1.46 13.47 15.19
C LEU A 262 0.00 13.26 14.82
N LEU A 263 0.31 13.29 13.54
CA LEU A 263 1.68 13.15 13.06
C LEU A 263 2.56 14.36 13.44
N SER A 264 2.00 15.53 13.71
CA SER A 264 2.76 16.71 14.15
C SER A 264 3.28 16.58 15.59
N VAL A 265 2.71 15.70 16.40
CA VAL A 265 3.17 15.43 17.77
C VAL A 265 4.38 14.50 17.73
N ARG A 266 5.50 14.96 18.27
CA ARG A 266 6.82 14.32 18.13
C ARG A 266 6.93 12.93 18.75
N GLU A 267 6.04 12.58 19.69
CA GLU A 267 6.12 11.34 20.48
C GLU A 267 4.89 10.43 20.30
N LEU A 268 4.03 10.68 19.30
CA LEU A 268 2.92 9.79 18.94
C LEU A 268 3.36 8.77 17.84
#